data_db3647efe06f067e95c8f50fd0ed8ba3
#
_entry.id   db3647efe06f067e95c8f50fd0ed8ba3
#
_cell.length_a   1.000
_cell.length_b   1.000
_cell.length_c   1.000
_cell.angle_alpha   90.00
_cell.angle_beta   90.00
_cell.angle_gamma   90.00
#
_symmetry.space_group_name_H-M   'P 1'
#
loop_
_entity.id
_entity.type
_entity.pdbx_description
1 polymer ?
#
loop_
_entity_poly.entity_id
_entity_poly.type
_entity_poly.pdbx_seq_one_letter_code
_entity_poly.pdbx_strand_id
1 'polypeptide(L)'
;MKRLIFSLIIALIASISTVAQAKDIKMAILAPEGSTWHKVMTAWDKELRAKTAGRVGLKIYAGGVLGDEKDVIRKMRIGQVHAAGFTGLGLGIINSNVRVLELPMLVQNYAEADAVAQKIWPKLEPGFNAKGFVVISPAETGFINIFSNKPVASRSDMKGMKMWAWEGDPLVEAMYRVFNIVPIPLPITDVMTSLQTNLIDAVYAPPLAAIALQWFTQTKYVTDLKLADSTGGIIMTKKAFNSLAPADRAVVKSTGKKYARRLVEMTRADNEKSYATLTEAGLKIVEVPADEVERIRNTSKEVWTKLAGKLYTKELLDEAIATVEAKRAEK
;
A
#
# COMPACT_ATOMS: atom_id res chain seq x y z
N MET A 1 11.10 -48.76 -47.82
CA MET A 1 11.36 -47.30 -47.80
C MET A 1 10.12 -46.48 -47.51
N LYS A 2 8.94 -46.67 -48.10
CA LYS A 2 7.73 -45.84 -47.82
C LYS A 2 7.23 -45.90 -46.36
N ARG A 3 7.35 -47.07 -45.67
CA ARG A 3 6.93 -47.20 -44.24
C ARG A 3 7.87 -46.51 -43.24
N LEU A 4 9.16 -46.41 -43.51
CA LEU A 4 10.13 -45.69 -42.68
C LEU A 4 9.94 -44.17 -42.74
N ILE A 5 9.60 -43.64 -43.93
CA ILE A 5 9.37 -42.18 -44.10
C ILE A 5 8.09 -41.76 -43.38
N PHE A 6 7.06 -42.58 -43.34
CA PHE A 6 5.81 -42.29 -42.64
C PHE A 6 5.98 -42.26 -41.09
N SER A 7 6.83 -43.16 -40.54
CA SER A 7 7.17 -43.19 -39.11
C SER A 7 7.99 -41.98 -38.68
N LEU A 8 8.87 -41.44 -39.57
CA LEU A 8 9.68 -40.26 -39.27
C LEU A 8 8.85 -38.96 -39.25
N ILE A 9 7.80 -38.88 -40.12
CA ILE A 9 6.90 -37.71 -40.16
C ILE A 9 6.01 -37.67 -38.93
N ILE A 10 5.54 -38.83 -38.41
CA ILE A 10 4.74 -38.89 -37.17
C ILE A 10 5.56 -38.51 -35.94
N ALA A 11 6.84 -38.88 -35.89
CA ALA A 11 7.74 -38.49 -34.80
C ALA A 11 8.06 -36.97 -34.81
N LEU A 12 8.07 -36.31 -35.97
CA LEU A 12 8.31 -34.88 -36.10
C LEU A 12 7.09 -34.04 -35.71
N ILE A 13 5.87 -34.57 -35.87
CA ILE A 13 4.64 -33.85 -35.48
C ILE A 13 4.39 -33.91 -33.97
N ALA A 14 4.93 -34.91 -33.27
CA ALA A 14 4.84 -35.01 -31.80
C ALA A 14 5.66 -33.97 -31.02
N SER A 15 6.52 -33.22 -31.71
CA SER A 15 7.38 -32.17 -31.13
C SER A 15 6.80 -30.74 -31.22
N ILE A 16 5.52 -30.58 -31.58
CA ILE A 16 4.83 -29.31 -31.47
C ILE A 16 4.60 -29.09 -29.98
N SER A 17 5.65 -28.56 -29.32
CA SER A 17 5.51 -27.97 -28.00
C SER A 17 4.38 -26.94 -28.09
N THR A 18 3.24 -27.25 -27.49
CA THR A 18 2.19 -26.24 -27.30
C THR A 18 2.84 -25.07 -26.58
N VAL A 19 3.13 -24.00 -27.31
CA VAL A 19 3.51 -22.73 -26.72
C VAL A 19 2.34 -22.36 -25.82
N ALA A 20 2.48 -22.63 -24.53
CA ALA A 20 1.48 -22.26 -23.56
C ALA A 20 1.29 -20.75 -23.69
N GLN A 21 0.10 -20.34 -24.11
CA GLN A 21 -0.22 -18.93 -24.29
C GLN A 21 0.13 -18.16 -23.02
N ALA A 22 0.98 -17.14 -23.17
CA ALA A 22 1.42 -16.32 -22.04
C ALA A 22 0.20 -15.75 -21.32
N LYS A 23 0.14 -15.97 -20.01
CA LYS A 23 -0.95 -15.48 -19.15
C LYS A 23 -0.50 -14.23 -18.41
N ASP A 24 -0.92 -13.08 -18.91
CA ASP A 24 -0.67 -11.82 -18.23
C ASP A 24 -1.61 -11.64 -17.03
N ILE A 25 -1.02 -11.49 -15.84
CA ILE A 25 -1.71 -11.05 -14.63
C ILE A 25 -1.91 -9.55 -14.76
N LYS A 26 -3.15 -9.12 -14.97
CA LYS A 26 -3.52 -7.70 -14.97
C LYS A 26 -3.40 -7.15 -13.55
N MET A 27 -2.42 -6.27 -13.33
CA MET A 27 -2.09 -5.71 -12.01
C MET A 27 -2.32 -4.20 -11.98
N ALA A 28 -3.10 -3.71 -11.02
CA ALA A 28 -3.32 -2.29 -10.78
C ALA A 28 -2.43 -1.78 -9.66
N ILE A 29 -1.91 -0.56 -9.82
CA ILE A 29 -1.24 0.21 -8.76
C ILE A 29 -1.61 1.69 -8.87
N LEU A 30 -1.76 2.38 -7.73
CA LEU A 30 -1.98 3.83 -7.69
C LEU A 30 -0.71 4.61 -8.04
N ALA A 31 0.45 4.05 -7.71
CA ALA A 31 1.73 4.67 -7.96
C ALA A 31 1.96 4.93 -9.47
N PRO A 32 2.38 6.13 -9.87
CA PRO A 32 2.60 6.51 -11.26
C PRO A 32 3.70 5.70 -11.95
N GLU A 33 3.71 5.72 -13.29
CA GLU A 33 4.82 5.21 -14.08
C GLU A 33 6.14 5.90 -13.68
N GLY A 34 7.22 5.13 -13.67
CA GLY A 34 8.53 5.63 -13.26
C GLY A 34 8.76 5.74 -11.75
N SER A 35 7.72 5.63 -10.92
CA SER A 35 7.86 5.57 -9.46
C SER A 35 8.61 4.32 -8.99
N THR A 36 9.07 4.31 -7.74
CA THR A 36 9.74 3.15 -7.12
C THR A 36 8.87 1.90 -7.18
N TRP A 37 7.58 2.01 -6.87
CA TRP A 37 6.63 0.91 -6.98
C TRP A 37 6.54 0.38 -8.39
N HIS A 38 6.37 1.25 -9.41
CA HIS A 38 6.28 0.84 -10.80
C HIS A 38 7.57 0.15 -11.28
N LYS A 39 8.74 0.71 -10.96
CA LYS A 39 10.05 0.12 -11.30
C LYS A 39 10.23 -1.28 -10.72
N VAL A 40 9.86 -1.46 -9.45
CA VAL A 40 9.98 -2.76 -8.77
C VAL A 40 9.02 -3.78 -9.35
N MET A 41 7.76 -3.41 -9.64
CA MET A 41 6.79 -4.30 -10.28
C MET A 41 7.21 -4.68 -11.71
N THR A 42 7.79 -3.75 -12.46
CA THR A 42 8.35 -4.03 -13.79
C THR A 42 9.54 -5.00 -13.71
N ALA A 43 10.39 -4.85 -12.70
CA ALA A 43 11.49 -5.78 -12.48
C ALA A 43 10.99 -7.18 -12.06
N TRP A 44 9.90 -7.24 -11.29
CA TRP A 44 9.23 -8.49 -10.95
C TRP A 44 8.65 -9.17 -12.19
N ASP A 45 7.99 -8.44 -13.08
CA ASP A 45 7.50 -8.98 -14.36
C ASP A 45 8.60 -9.66 -15.15
N LYS A 46 9.76 -9.00 -15.29
CA LYS A 46 10.91 -9.57 -16.02
C LYS A 46 11.39 -10.90 -15.42
N GLU A 47 11.54 -10.97 -14.09
CA GLU A 47 11.98 -12.21 -13.44
C GLU A 47 10.90 -13.29 -13.50
N LEU A 48 9.62 -12.93 -13.35
CA LEU A 48 8.50 -13.83 -13.44
C LEU A 48 8.43 -14.49 -14.82
N ARG A 49 8.52 -13.70 -15.90
CA ARG A 49 8.58 -14.23 -17.28
C ARG A 49 9.77 -15.13 -17.49
N ALA A 50 10.95 -14.73 -17.02
CA ALA A 50 12.16 -15.55 -17.16
C ALA A 50 12.02 -16.92 -16.46
N LYS A 51 11.53 -16.93 -15.22
CA LYS A 51 11.39 -18.16 -14.42
C LYS A 51 10.24 -19.07 -14.86
N THR A 52 9.26 -18.52 -15.58
CA THR A 52 8.13 -19.29 -16.11
C THR A 52 8.25 -19.57 -17.60
N ALA A 53 9.41 -19.32 -18.22
CA ALA A 53 9.61 -19.43 -19.68
C ALA A 53 8.51 -18.69 -20.46
N GLY A 54 8.13 -17.48 -20.02
CA GLY A 54 7.13 -16.63 -20.64
C GLY A 54 5.68 -17.01 -20.37
N ARG A 55 5.40 -18.10 -19.64
CA ARG A 55 4.01 -18.55 -19.38
C ARG A 55 3.22 -17.58 -18.50
N VAL A 56 3.89 -16.88 -17.57
CA VAL A 56 3.25 -15.92 -16.67
C VAL A 56 4.01 -14.61 -16.70
N GLY A 57 3.28 -13.50 -16.80
CA GLY A 57 3.80 -12.15 -16.72
C GLY A 57 2.82 -11.21 -16.03
N LEU A 58 3.25 -9.97 -15.84
CA LEU A 58 2.41 -8.88 -15.32
C LEU A 58 2.08 -7.91 -16.46
N LYS A 59 0.80 -7.52 -16.54
CA LYS A 59 0.39 -6.32 -17.28
C LYS A 59 0.01 -5.26 -16.26
N ILE A 60 0.92 -4.30 -16.03
CA ILE A 60 0.81 -3.30 -14.99
C ILE A 60 -0.01 -2.11 -15.51
N TYR A 61 -0.99 -1.69 -14.73
CA TYR A 61 -1.79 -0.48 -14.90
C TYR A 61 -1.45 0.47 -13.76
N ALA A 62 -0.57 1.42 -14.04
CA ALA A 62 -0.03 2.37 -13.06
C ALA A 62 -0.86 3.67 -13.02
N GLY A 63 -0.62 4.50 -11.98
CA GLY A 63 -1.16 5.86 -11.89
C GLY A 63 -2.67 5.94 -11.67
N GLY A 64 -3.29 4.90 -11.13
CA GLY A 64 -4.73 4.93 -10.84
C GLY A 64 -5.64 4.92 -12.08
N VAL A 65 -5.12 4.57 -13.26
CA VAL A 65 -5.91 4.55 -14.53
C VAL A 65 -7.11 3.60 -14.49
N LEU A 66 -7.14 2.68 -13.52
CA LEU A 66 -8.28 1.79 -13.29
C LEU A 66 -9.22 2.29 -12.18
N GLY A 67 -9.04 3.53 -11.72
CA GLY A 67 -9.81 4.13 -10.63
C GLY A 67 -9.14 3.98 -9.27
N ASP A 68 -9.85 4.39 -8.22
CA ASP A 68 -9.43 4.28 -6.83
C ASP A 68 -9.43 2.81 -6.37
N GLU A 69 -8.84 2.52 -5.22
CA GLU A 69 -8.69 1.16 -4.67
C GLU A 69 -10.04 0.42 -4.56
N LYS A 70 -11.11 1.11 -4.15
CA LYS A 70 -12.48 0.54 -4.14
C LYS A 70 -12.96 0.09 -5.52
N ASP A 71 -12.62 0.86 -6.58
CA ASP A 71 -12.98 0.51 -7.95
C ASP A 71 -12.16 -0.67 -8.46
N VAL A 72 -10.87 -0.69 -8.13
CA VAL A 72 -9.98 -1.81 -8.45
C VAL A 72 -10.48 -3.10 -7.79
N ILE A 73 -10.86 -3.07 -6.50
CA ILE A 73 -11.41 -4.23 -5.81
C ILE A 73 -12.69 -4.74 -6.50
N ARG A 74 -13.59 -3.84 -6.92
CA ARG A 74 -14.78 -4.21 -7.68
C ARG A 74 -14.41 -4.89 -9.00
N LYS A 75 -13.45 -4.34 -9.74
CA LYS A 75 -12.93 -4.93 -10.99
C LYS A 75 -12.25 -6.28 -10.76
N MET A 76 -11.57 -6.46 -9.62
CA MET A 76 -10.99 -7.75 -9.23
C MET A 76 -12.06 -8.80 -8.97
N ARG A 77 -13.15 -8.44 -8.27
CA ARG A 77 -14.26 -9.37 -7.96
C ARG A 77 -14.95 -9.91 -9.22
N ILE A 78 -15.07 -9.09 -10.26
CA ILE A 78 -15.66 -9.50 -11.55
C ILE A 78 -14.61 -10.04 -12.55
N GLY A 79 -13.33 -10.15 -12.15
CA GLY A 79 -12.26 -10.76 -12.94
C GLY A 79 -11.67 -9.87 -14.05
N GLN A 80 -11.95 -8.58 -14.07
CA GLN A 80 -11.33 -7.63 -14.99
C GLN A 80 -9.87 -7.33 -14.63
N VAL A 81 -9.55 -7.33 -13.33
CA VAL A 81 -8.22 -7.17 -12.75
C VAL A 81 -7.90 -8.41 -11.93
N HIS A 82 -6.65 -8.84 -11.94
CA HIS A 82 -6.23 -10.10 -11.32
C HIS A 82 -5.45 -9.88 -10.03
N ALA A 83 -4.66 -8.82 -9.96
CA ALA A 83 -3.81 -8.45 -8.83
C ALA A 83 -3.80 -6.93 -8.63
N ALA A 84 -3.44 -6.49 -7.44
CA ALA A 84 -3.20 -5.09 -7.16
C ALA A 84 -2.15 -4.91 -6.07
N GLY A 85 -1.43 -3.78 -6.13
CA GLY A 85 -0.73 -3.21 -4.99
C GLY A 85 -1.69 -2.24 -4.30
N PHE A 86 -2.05 -2.55 -3.07
CA PHE A 86 -2.97 -1.75 -2.26
C PHE A 86 -2.26 -1.08 -1.09
N THR A 87 -2.80 0.05 -0.67
CA THR A 87 -2.54 0.66 0.64
C THR A 87 -3.42 0.00 1.71
N GLY A 88 -3.28 0.44 2.96
CA GLY A 88 -4.12 -0.05 4.05
C GLY A 88 -5.61 0.18 3.84
N LEU A 89 -6.02 1.20 3.07
CA LEU A 89 -7.44 1.40 2.74
C LEU A 89 -7.96 0.23 1.89
N GLY A 90 -7.34 -0.06 0.75
CA GLY A 90 -7.78 -1.14 -0.13
C GLY A 90 -7.70 -2.50 0.54
N LEU A 91 -6.64 -2.74 1.31
CA LEU A 91 -6.53 -3.95 2.13
C LEU A 91 -7.66 -4.02 3.16
N GLY A 92 -8.00 -2.90 3.79
CA GLY A 92 -9.06 -2.78 4.80
C GLY A 92 -10.47 -3.01 4.25
N ILE A 93 -10.74 -2.63 2.99
CA ILE A 93 -12.00 -2.94 2.30
C ILE A 93 -12.17 -4.46 2.12
N ILE A 94 -11.07 -5.20 1.95
CA ILE A 94 -11.09 -6.65 1.84
C ILE A 94 -11.13 -7.29 3.23
N ASN A 95 -10.23 -6.88 4.14
CA ASN A 95 -10.12 -7.39 5.51
C ASN A 95 -9.82 -6.22 6.46
N SER A 96 -10.85 -5.73 7.13
CA SER A 96 -10.76 -4.53 7.95
C SER A 96 -9.75 -4.64 9.11
N ASN A 97 -9.46 -5.86 9.57
CA ASN A 97 -8.48 -6.10 10.63
C ASN A 97 -7.07 -5.58 10.30
N VAL A 98 -6.72 -5.46 9.00
CA VAL A 98 -5.40 -4.94 8.59
C VAL A 98 -5.17 -3.51 9.09
N ARG A 99 -6.23 -2.75 9.31
CA ARG A 99 -6.16 -1.35 9.75
C ARG A 99 -5.52 -1.17 11.14
N VAL A 100 -5.39 -2.25 11.92
CA VAL A 100 -4.64 -2.24 13.18
C VAL A 100 -3.15 -1.91 12.98
N LEU A 101 -2.61 -2.15 11.80
CA LEU A 101 -1.21 -1.85 11.44
C LEU A 101 -0.96 -0.34 11.23
N GLU A 102 -2.02 0.45 10.99
CA GLU A 102 -1.93 1.88 10.64
C GLU A 102 -2.45 2.78 11.77
N LEU A 103 -2.46 2.28 13.00
CA LEU A 103 -2.96 3.06 14.12
C LEU A 103 -2.10 4.32 14.35
N PRO A 104 -2.73 5.51 14.42
CA PRO A 104 -1.99 6.76 14.57
C PRO A 104 -1.14 6.74 15.84
N MET A 105 0.13 7.15 15.72
CA MET A 105 1.11 7.25 16.81
C MET A 105 1.43 5.94 17.55
N LEU A 106 1.00 4.76 17.04
CA LEU A 106 1.32 3.48 17.66
C LEU A 106 2.81 3.15 17.47
N VAL A 107 3.29 3.12 16.24
CA VAL A 107 4.69 2.88 15.89
C VAL A 107 5.40 4.19 15.57
N GLN A 108 6.68 4.30 15.95
CA GLN A 108 7.49 5.52 15.79
C GLN A 108 8.66 5.36 14.84
N ASN A 109 9.03 4.12 14.55
CA ASN A 109 10.16 3.77 13.69
C ASN A 109 9.90 2.44 12.98
N TYR A 110 10.69 2.16 11.95
CA TYR A 110 10.55 0.94 11.16
C TYR A 110 10.81 -0.34 11.94
N ALA A 111 11.64 -0.32 13.00
CA ALA A 111 11.87 -1.52 13.83
C ALA A 111 10.59 -1.91 14.61
N GLU A 112 9.84 -0.92 15.10
CA GLU A 112 8.54 -1.16 15.74
C GLU A 112 7.49 -1.62 14.70
N ALA A 113 7.45 -0.98 13.52
CA ALA A 113 6.55 -1.35 12.42
C ALA A 113 6.80 -2.79 11.96
N ASP A 114 8.08 -3.18 11.77
CA ASP A 114 8.47 -4.54 11.38
C ASP A 114 8.05 -5.58 12.43
N ALA A 115 8.26 -5.30 13.72
CA ALA A 115 7.87 -6.20 14.80
C ALA A 115 6.35 -6.44 14.81
N VAL A 116 5.55 -5.37 14.69
CA VAL A 116 4.08 -5.47 14.62
C VAL A 116 3.64 -6.18 13.35
N ALA A 117 4.18 -5.82 12.20
CA ALA A 117 3.84 -6.46 10.92
C ALA A 117 4.15 -7.96 10.93
N GLN A 118 5.34 -8.36 11.43
CA GLN A 118 5.74 -9.76 11.53
C GLN A 118 4.78 -10.58 12.41
N LYS A 119 4.28 -9.97 13.48
CA LYS A 119 3.36 -10.63 14.42
C LYS A 119 1.93 -10.72 13.90
N ILE A 120 1.44 -9.67 13.25
CA ILE A 120 0.03 -9.50 12.89
C ILE A 120 -0.29 -10.08 11.50
N TRP A 121 0.56 -9.89 10.46
CA TRP A 121 0.25 -10.35 9.10
C TRP A 121 -0.13 -11.83 8.98
N PRO A 122 0.52 -12.80 9.67
CA PRO A 122 0.12 -14.20 9.59
C PRO A 122 -1.33 -14.44 10.05
N LYS A 123 -1.84 -13.60 10.98
CA LYS A 123 -3.20 -13.69 11.49
C LYS A 123 -4.23 -13.04 10.55
N LEU A 124 -3.79 -12.16 9.66
CA LEU A 124 -4.65 -11.49 8.67
C LEU A 124 -4.87 -12.33 7.41
N GLU A 125 -3.89 -13.12 7.00
CA GLU A 125 -3.94 -13.90 5.75
C GLU A 125 -5.20 -14.79 5.61
N PRO A 126 -5.65 -15.52 6.64
CA PRO A 126 -6.87 -16.33 6.56
C PRO A 126 -8.12 -15.50 6.20
N GLY A 127 -8.22 -14.27 6.71
CA GLY A 127 -9.33 -13.36 6.40
C GLY A 127 -9.36 -12.94 4.93
N PHE A 128 -8.21 -12.66 4.33
CA PHE A 128 -8.10 -12.40 2.88
C PHE A 128 -8.51 -13.63 2.07
N ASN A 129 -8.03 -14.80 2.47
CA ASN A 129 -8.32 -16.06 1.78
C ASN A 129 -9.82 -16.40 1.81
N ALA A 130 -10.48 -16.20 2.94
CA ALA A 130 -11.93 -16.37 3.10
C ALA A 130 -12.75 -15.42 2.20
N LYS A 131 -12.20 -14.24 1.90
CA LYS A 131 -12.81 -13.23 1.01
C LYS A 131 -12.46 -13.43 -0.47
N GLY A 132 -11.78 -14.51 -0.83
CA GLY A 132 -11.43 -14.86 -2.22
C GLY A 132 -10.16 -14.18 -2.74
N PHE A 133 -9.25 -13.77 -1.86
CA PHE A 133 -7.98 -13.14 -2.20
C PHE A 133 -6.80 -13.91 -1.61
N VAL A 134 -5.67 -13.84 -2.29
CA VAL A 134 -4.39 -14.40 -1.87
C VAL A 134 -3.42 -13.26 -1.62
N VAL A 135 -2.88 -13.17 -0.43
CA VAL A 135 -1.77 -12.26 -0.13
C VAL A 135 -0.51 -12.81 -0.79
N ILE A 136 0.03 -12.09 -1.75
CA ILE A 136 1.32 -12.43 -2.38
C ILE A 136 2.44 -12.03 -1.43
N SER A 137 2.39 -10.81 -0.92
CA SER A 137 3.27 -10.35 0.16
C SER A 137 2.74 -9.07 0.79
N PRO A 138 3.00 -8.85 2.10
CA PRO A 138 2.96 -7.51 2.69
C PRO A 138 3.91 -6.55 1.96
N ALA A 139 3.59 -5.27 2.02
CA ALA A 139 4.41 -4.14 1.61
C ALA A 139 4.09 -2.94 2.52
N GLU A 140 4.71 -1.79 2.24
CA GLU A 140 4.41 -0.53 2.92
C GLU A 140 4.65 0.66 1.98
N THR A 141 4.14 1.82 2.34
CA THR A 141 4.40 3.07 1.63
C THR A 141 5.22 4.07 2.47
N GLY A 142 5.38 3.79 3.75
CA GLY A 142 6.20 4.55 4.70
C GLY A 142 5.40 5.40 5.67
N PHE A 143 6.11 6.15 6.53
CA PHE A 143 5.49 7.02 7.52
C PHE A 143 4.78 8.22 6.90
N ILE A 144 3.55 8.44 7.35
CA ILE A 144 2.66 9.52 6.92
C ILE A 144 3.03 10.82 7.62
N ASN A 145 3.12 11.90 6.83
CA ASN A 145 3.25 13.29 7.28
C ASN A 145 2.09 14.13 6.74
N ILE A 146 1.87 15.32 7.32
CA ILE A 146 0.89 16.29 6.80
C ILE A 146 1.63 17.24 5.86
N PHE A 147 1.08 17.44 4.66
CA PHE A 147 1.48 18.45 3.68
C PHE A 147 0.39 19.51 3.60
N SER A 148 0.74 20.80 3.68
CA SER A 148 -0.26 21.85 3.84
C SER A 148 0.18 23.20 3.27
N ASN A 149 -0.80 24.10 3.06
CA ASN A 149 -0.57 25.47 2.62
C ASN A 149 -0.33 26.46 3.76
N LYS A 150 -0.52 26.02 5.01
CA LYS A 150 -0.21 26.77 6.25
C LYS A 150 0.60 25.88 7.17
N PRO A 151 1.47 26.44 8.03
CA PRO A 151 2.22 25.63 8.97
C PRO A 151 1.29 24.91 9.95
N VAL A 152 1.57 23.64 10.22
CA VAL A 152 0.83 22.81 11.17
C VAL A 152 1.83 22.28 12.19
N ALA A 153 1.97 22.95 13.31
CA ALA A 153 2.80 22.56 14.45
C ALA A 153 1.98 21.98 15.62
N SER A 154 0.67 22.15 15.57
CA SER A 154 -0.24 21.72 16.63
C SER A 154 -1.61 21.32 16.06
N ARG A 155 -2.39 20.64 16.92
CA ARG A 155 -3.80 20.35 16.62
C ARG A 155 -4.63 21.61 16.36
N SER A 156 -4.34 22.71 17.06
CA SER A 156 -5.05 23.99 16.88
C SER A 156 -4.87 24.58 15.49
N ASP A 157 -3.74 24.36 14.85
CA ASP A 157 -3.44 24.89 13.51
C ASP A 157 -4.29 24.23 12.43
N MET A 158 -4.78 23.01 12.69
CA MET A 158 -5.67 22.30 11.77
C MET A 158 -7.12 22.80 11.81
N LYS A 159 -7.48 23.65 12.80
CA LYS A 159 -8.84 24.15 12.93
C LYS A 159 -9.22 25.03 11.75
N GLY A 160 -10.31 24.65 11.07
CA GLY A 160 -10.80 25.34 9.89
C GLY A 160 -10.03 25.09 8.60
N MET A 161 -9.01 24.24 8.63
CA MET A 161 -8.34 23.76 7.41
C MET A 161 -9.24 22.78 6.67
N LYS A 162 -9.21 22.87 5.35
CA LYS A 162 -9.88 21.92 4.46
C LYS A 162 -8.95 20.74 4.26
N MET A 163 -9.00 19.76 5.19
CA MET A 163 -8.12 18.61 5.17
C MET A 163 -8.74 17.48 4.35
N TRP A 164 -7.95 16.96 3.42
CA TRP A 164 -8.35 15.77 2.69
C TRP A 164 -8.56 14.58 3.63
N ALA A 165 -9.62 13.81 3.37
CA ALA A 165 -9.79 12.46 3.90
C ALA A 165 -10.04 11.50 2.72
N TRP A 166 -9.38 10.36 2.73
CA TRP A 166 -9.66 9.36 1.71
C TRP A 166 -11.11 8.88 1.85
N GLU A 167 -11.88 9.01 0.77
CA GLU A 167 -13.31 8.72 0.79
C GLU A 167 -13.62 7.30 1.25
N GLY A 168 -14.40 7.16 2.31
CA GLY A 168 -14.80 5.87 2.87
C GLY A 168 -13.72 5.19 3.73
N ASP A 169 -12.72 5.93 4.23
CA ASP A 169 -11.74 5.41 5.18
C ASP A 169 -12.21 5.57 6.63
N PRO A 170 -12.70 4.49 7.29
CA PRO A 170 -13.23 4.57 8.64
C PRO A 170 -12.18 4.92 9.71
N LEU A 171 -10.88 4.61 9.46
CA LEU A 171 -9.80 4.95 10.36
C LEU A 171 -9.56 6.47 10.35
N VAL A 172 -9.45 7.06 9.17
CA VAL A 172 -9.26 8.50 8.99
C VAL A 172 -10.47 9.28 9.48
N GLU A 173 -11.69 8.82 9.18
CA GLU A 173 -12.92 9.44 9.70
C GLU A 173 -12.97 9.44 11.23
N ALA A 174 -12.60 8.32 11.87
CA ALA A 174 -12.55 8.23 13.34
C ALA A 174 -11.45 9.14 13.92
N MET A 175 -10.27 9.19 13.27
CA MET A 175 -9.18 10.08 13.67
C MET A 175 -9.62 11.54 13.60
N TYR A 176 -10.16 11.99 12.48
CA TYR A 176 -10.59 13.38 12.31
C TYR A 176 -11.70 13.77 13.29
N ARG A 177 -12.62 12.85 13.59
CA ARG A 177 -13.67 13.06 14.62
C ARG A 177 -13.07 13.25 16.00
N VAL A 178 -12.08 12.43 16.40
CA VAL A 178 -11.40 12.54 17.70
C VAL A 178 -10.59 13.82 17.80
N PHE A 179 -9.94 14.22 16.69
CA PHE A 179 -9.14 15.45 16.63
C PHE A 179 -9.98 16.70 16.35
N ASN A 180 -11.32 16.56 16.18
CA ASN A 180 -12.23 17.66 15.86
C ASN A 180 -11.85 18.40 14.56
N ILE A 181 -11.47 17.63 13.54
CA ILE A 181 -11.14 18.11 12.19
C ILE A 181 -12.32 17.79 11.28
N VAL A 182 -12.69 18.75 10.42
CA VAL A 182 -13.74 18.56 9.40
C VAL A 182 -13.07 18.05 8.11
N PRO A 183 -13.33 16.79 7.70
CA PRO A 183 -12.71 16.23 6.50
C PRO A 183 -13.39 16.73 5.23
N ILE A 184 -12.63 16.81 4.15
CA ILE A 184 -13.13 16.84 2.77
C ILE A 184 -12.90 15.46 2.16
N PRO A 185 -13.92 14.61 2.08
CA PRO A 185 -13.77 13.26 1.55
C PRO A 185 -13.66 13.27 0.03
N LEU A 186 -12.57 12.74 -0.51
CA LEU A 186 -12.30 12.65 -1.95
C LEU A 186 -11.57 11.33 -2.26
N PRO A 187 -11.80 10.75 -3.45
CA PRO A 187 -10.94 9.69 -3.96
C PRO A 187 -9.53 10.25 -4.22
N ILE A 188 -8.51 9.40 -4.11
CA ILE A 188 -7.11 9.83 -4.28
C ILE A 188 -6.84 10.43 -5.67
N THR A 189 -7.57 9.99 -6.69
CA THR A 189 -7.46 10.47 -8.07
C THR A 189 -7.81 11.94 -8.22
N ASP A 190 -8.60 12.51 -7.31
CA ASP A 190 -9.09 13.88 -7.38
C ASP A 190 -8.28 14.85 -6.52
N VAL A 191 -7.37 14.34 -5.70
CA VAL A 191 -6.60 15.13 -4.72
C VAL A 191 -5.77 16.22 -5.39
N MET A 192 -5.03 15.91 -6.46
CA MET A 192 -4.19 16.88 -7.14
C MET A 192 -5.00 18.06 -7.69
N THR A 193 -6.10 17.78 -8.38
CA THR A 193 -7.01 18.83 -8.89
C THR A 193 -7.63 19.63 -7.75
N SER A 194 -7.96 18.98 -6.64
CA SER A 194 -8.55 19.63 -5.46
C SER A 194 -7.56 20.56 -4.74
N LEU A 195 -6.27 20.19 -4.71
CA LEU A 195 -5.20 21.08 -4.25
C LEU A 195 -5.03 22.29 -5.18
N GLN A 196 -5.01 22.08 -6.51
CA GLN A 196 -4.87 23.15 -7.51
C GLN A 196 -6.00 24.16 -7.47
N THR A 197 -7.22 23.72 -7.19
CA THR A 197 -8.42 24.56 -7.10
C THR A 197 -8.67 25.12 -5.70
N ASN A 198 -7.79 24.84 -4.73
CA ASN A 198 -7.97 25.20 -3.32
C ASN A 198 -9.28 24.65 -2.71
N LEU A 199 -9.79 23.54 -3.22
CA LEU A 199 -10.89 22.81 -2.58
C LEU A 199 -10.40 22.19 -1.26
N ILE A 200 -9.12 21.76 -1.21
CA ILE A 200 -8.45 21.29 -0.02
C ILE A 200 -7.14 22.08 0.21
N ASP A 201 -6.76 22.25 1.47
CA ASP A 201 -5.57 23.00 1.92
C ASP A 201 -4.45 22.08 2.40
N ALA A 202 -4.79 20.85 2.76
CA ALA A 202 -3.86 19.90 3.35
C ALA A 202 -4.19 18.46 2.98
N VAL A 203 -3.13 17.66 2.87
CA VAL A 203 -3.17 16.22 2.61
C VAL A 203 -2.24 15.49 3.57
N TYR A 204 -2.42 14.18 3.68
CA TYR A 204 -1.52 13.31 4.42
C TYR A 204 -0.96 12.23 3.49
N ALA A 205 0.33 12.01 3.54
CA ALA A 205 1.02 11.00 2.73
C ALA A 205 2.43 10.73 3.29
N PRO A 206 3.04 9.59 2.93
CA PRO A 206 4.49 9.47 3.01
C PRO A 206 5.18 10.46 2.05
N PRO A 207 6.36 10.99 2.40
CA PRO A 207 7.08 11.96 1.58
C PRO A 207 7.30 11.51 0.13
N LEU A 208 7.67 10.24 -0.08
CA LEU A 208 7.83 9.67 -1.41
C LEU A 208 6.52 9.70 -2.22
N ALA A 209 5.37 9.43 -1.59
CA ALA A 209 4.07 9.48 -2.25
C ALA A 209 3.69 10.92 -2.62
N ALA A 210 3.94 11.90 -1.74
CA ALA A 210 3.71 13.30 -2.05
C ALA A 210 4.52 13.78 -3.25
N ILE A 211 5.76 13.28 -3.42
CA ILE A 211 6.59 13.54 -4.59
C ILE A 211 6.04 12.83 -5.83
N ALA A 212 5.77 11.53 -5.73
CA ALA A 212 5.31 10.73 -6.87
C ALA A 212 3.97 11.22 -7.43
N LEU A 213 3.05 11.65 -6.56
CA LEU A 213 1.75 12.22 -6.91
C LEU A 213 1.80 13.73 -7.18
N GLN A 214 2.99 14.35 -7.07
CA GLN A 214 3.25 15.77 -7.28
C GLN A 214 2.47 16.71 -6.33
N TRP A 215 1.94 16.21 -5.22
CA TRP A 215 1.17 17.02 -4.26
C TRP A 215 2.02 18.12 -3.62
N PHE A 216 3.33 17.86 -3.48
CA PHE A 216 4.29 18.85 -2.96
C PHE A 216 4.32 20.14 -3.79
N THR A 217 3.96 20.12 -5.08
CA THR A 217 3.95 21.32 -5.94
C THR A 217 2.81 22.28 -5.58
N GLN A 218 1.82 21.81 -4.85
CA GLN A 218 0.63 22.55 -4.44
C GLN A 218 0.59 22.81 -2.91
N THR A 219 1.62 22.41 -2.16
CA THR A 219 1.75 22.63 -0.73
C THR A 219 3.03 23.38 -0.39
N LYS A 220 3.09 24.05 0.76
CA LYS A 220 4.21 24.89 1.16
C LYS A 220 4.96 24.36 2.38
N TYR A 221 4.31 23.49 3.14
CA TYR A 221 4.81 23.00 4.43
C TYR A 221 4.67 21.49 4.52
N VAL A 222 5.59 20.87 5.20
CA VAL A 222 5.50 19.47 5.66
C VAL A 222 5.70 19.45 7.17
N THR A 223 4.78 18.83 7.90
CA THR A 223 4.88 18.68 9.35
C THR A 223 5.84 17.54 9.67
N ASP A 224 6.86 17.79 10.48
CA ASP A 224 7.82 16.78 10.93
C ASP A 224 7.23 15.95 12.08
N LEU A 225 6.24 15.17 11.77
CA LEU A 225 5.59 14.24 12.66
C LEU A 225 5.18 12.97 11.90
N LYS A 226 5.71 11.83 12.31
CA LYS A 226 5.33 10.52 11.81
C LYS A 226 4.00 10.09 12.45
N LEU A 227 2.90 10.33 11.72
CA LEU A 227 1.54 10.06 12.24
C LEU A 227 1.22 8.57 12.34
N ALA A 228 1.57 7.80 11.33
CA ALA A 228 1.36 6.35 11.26
C ALA A 228 2.28 5.76 10.20
N ASP A 229 2.61 4.48 10.30
CA ASP A 229 3.20 3.76 9.18
C ASP A 229 2.10 3.29 8.25
N SER A 230 2.16 3.69 6.98
CA SER A 230 1.17 3.30 5.98
C SER A 230 1.49 1.91 5.44
N THR A 231 0.75 0.91 5.89
CA THR A 231 0.88 -0.46 5.41
C THR A 231 0.43 -0.58 3.96
N GLY A 232 0.89 -1.62 3.31
CA GLY A 232 0.49 -1.98 1.97
C GLY A 232 0.57 -3.48 1.74
N GLY A 233 0.22 -3.91 0.53
CA GLY A 233 0.33 -5.32 0.18
C GLY A 233 0.04 -5.59 -1.28
N ILE A 234 0.64 -6.66 -1.77
CA ILE A 234 0.37 -7.20 -3.09
C ILE A 234 -0.63 -8.33 -2.94
N ILE A 235 -1.83 -8.13 -3.49
CA ILE A 235 -2.96 -9.04 -3.38
C ILE A 235 -3.32 -9.55 -4.78
N MET A 236 -3.70 -10.82 -4.87
CA MET A 236 -4.20 -11.44 -6.10
C MET A 236 -5.55 -12.11 -5.84
N THR A 237 -6.46 -12.10 -6.81
CA THR A 237 -7.69 -12.88 -6.67
C THR A 237 -7.37 -14.38 -6.62
N LYS A 238 -8.04 -15.11 -5.74
CA LYS A 238 -7.87 -16.56 -5.59
C LYS A 238 -8.18 -17.30 -6.90
N LYS A 239 -9.18 -16.80 -7.67
CA LYS A 239 -9.53 -17.33 -8.99
C LYS A 239 -8.36 -17.22 -9.97
N ALA A 240 -7.75 -16.05 -10.10
CA ALA A 240 -6.62 -15.85 -11.01
C ALA A 240 -5.38 -16.64 -10.54
N PHE A 241 -5.08 -16.64 -9.23
CA PHE A 241 -3.99 -17.42 -8.67
C PHE A 241 -4.14 -18.92 -8.92
N ASN A 242 -5.33 -19.48 -8.63
CA ASN A 242 -5.58 -20.91 -8.81
C ASN A 242 -5.64 -21.35 -10.28
N SER A 243 -5.85 -20.42 -11.21
CA SER A 243 -5.82 -20.72 -12.65
C SER A 243 -4.40 -20.84 -13.22
N LEU A 244 -3.36 -20.57 -12.43
CA LEU A 244 -1.97 -20.84 -12.78
C LEU A 244 -1.61 -22.30 -12.48
N ALA A 245 -0.67 -22.86 -13.24
CA ALA A 245 -0.12 -24.16 -12.94
C ALA A 245 0.53 -24.19 -11.53
N PRO A 246 0.54 -25.32 -10.80
CA PRO A 246 1.13 -25.39 -9.47
C PRO A 246 2.56 -24.87 -9.39
N ALA A 247 3.42 -25.20 -10.36
CA ALA A 247 4.78 -24.72 -10.45
C ALA A 247 4.83 -23.18 -10.63
N ASP A 248 3.98 -22.61 -11.47
CA ASP A 248 3.94 -21.17 -11.73
C ASP A 248 3.40 -20.41 -10.49
N ARG A 249 2.45 -20.99 -9.73
CA ARG A 249 1.99 -20.43 -8.44
C ARG A 249 3.15 -20.32 -7.43
N ALA A 250 4.01 -21.33 -7.36
CA ALA A 250 5.19 -21.31 -6.51
C ALA A 250 6.16 -20.21 -6.92
N VAL A 251 6.38 -20.02 -8.23
CA VAL A 251 7.21 -18.94 -8.77
C VAL A 251 6.60 -17.56 -8.44
N VAL A 252 5.29 -17.36 -8.65
CA VAL A 252 4.59 -16.10 -8.30
C VAL A 252 4.77 -15.77 -6.82
N LYS A 253 4.58 -16.75 -5.92
CA LYS A 253 4.73 -16.54 -4.47
C LYS A 253 6.18 -16.21 -4.10
N SER A 254 7.16 -16.99 -4.56
CA SER A 254 8.56 -16.81 -4.18
C SER A 254 9.14 -15.51 -4.73
N THR A 255 8.90 -15.20 -6.00
CA THR A 255 9.38 -13.96 -6.62
C THR A 255 8.60 -12.76 -6.07
N GLY A 256 7.29 -12.85 -5.90
CA GLY A 256 6.48 -11.80 -5.30
C GLY A 256 6.97 -11.40 -3.91
N LYS A 257 7.26 -12.37 -3.04
CA LYS A 257 7.87 -12.12 -1.72
C LYS A 257 9.24 -11.45 -1.82
N LYS A 258 10.09 -11.88 -2.77
CA LYS A 258 11.41 -11.26 -3.02
C LYS A 258 11.26 -9.78 -3.42
N TYR A 259 10.38 -9.50 -4.38
CA TYR A 259 10.22 -8.15 -4.90
C TYR A 259 9.47 -7.23 -3.95
N ALA A 260 8.54 -7.75 -3.13
CA ALA A 260 7.91 -6.96 -2.08
C ALA A 260 8.92 -6.54 -1.00
N ARG A 261 9.86 -7.43 -0.60
CA ARG A 261 10.94 -7.05 0.31
C ARG A 261 11.79 -5.93 -0.28
N ARG A 262 12.24 -6.10 -1.53
CA ARG A 262 12.99 -5.06 -2.25
C ARG A 262 12.22 -3.74 -2.33
N LEU A 263 10.89 -3.82 -2.55
CA LEU A 263 10.02 -2.66 -2.57
C LEU A 263 10.05 -1.90 -1.24
N VAL A 264 9.89 -2.61 -0.11
CA VAL A 264 9.95 -2.02 1.23
C VAL A 264 11.31 -1.34 1.46
N GLU A 265 12.43 -2.04 1.17
CA GLU A 265 13.78 -1.49 1.32
C GLU A 265 13.97 -0.20 0.50
N MET A 266 13.57 -0.22 -0.77
CA MET A 266 13.70 0.95 -1.65
C MET A 266 12.75 2.08 -1.23
N THR A 267 11.51 1.76 -0.84
CA THR A 267 10.53 2.76 -0.39
C THR A 267 11.02 3.49 0.86
N ARG A 268 11.58 2.77 1.84
CA ARG A 268 12.16 3.37 3.06
C ARG A 268 13.32 4.29 2.71
N ALA A 269 14.28 3.82 1.92
CA ALA A 269 15.44 4.62 1.51
C ALA A 269 15.03 5.88 0.71
N ASP A 270 14.02 5.74 -0.16
CA ASP A 270 13.54 6.87 -0.95
C ASP A 270 12.71 7.85 -0.09
N ASN A 271 11.95 7.39 0.90
CA ASN A 271 11.27 8.27 1.86
C ASN A 271 12.28 9.12 2.66
N GLU A 272 13.39 8.54 3.12
CA GLU A 272 14.45 9.29 3.82
C GLU A 272 15.05 10.39 2.93
N LYS A 273 15.30 10.09 1.65
CA LYS A 273 15.81 11.08 0.69
C LYS A 273 14.77 12.13 0.30
N SER A 274 13.50 11.81 0.40
CA SER A 274 12.41 12.69 -0.03
C SER A 274 12.36 14.00 0.72
N TYR A 275 12.78 14.04 2.00
CA TYR A 275 12.84 15.29 2.76
C TYR A 275 13.81 16.30 2.14
N ALA A 276 14.99 15.87 1.70
CA ALA A 276 15.93 16.74 1.00
C ALA A 276 15.32 17.28 -0.29
N THR A 277 14.74 16.40 -1.10
CA THR A 277 14.06 16.77 -2.36
C THR A 277 12.93 17.78 -2.13
N LEU A 278 12.10 17.57 -1.09
CA LEU A 278 11.01 18.48 -0.75
C LEU A 278 11.53 19.86 -0.30
N THR A 279 12.59 19.88 0.48
CA THR A 279 13.22 21.13 0.95
C THR A 279 13.86 21.88 -0.22
N GLU A 280 14.58 21.19 -1.12
CA GLU A 280 15.14 21.76 -2.35
C GLU A 280 14.04 22.33 -3.27
N ALA A 281 12.86 21.70 -3.28
CA ALA A 281 11.68 22.18 -3.99
C ALA A 281 10.98 23.37 -3.30
N GLY A 282 11.47 23.83 -2.14
CA GLY A 282 11.00 25.01 -1.43
C GLY A 282 9.97 24.75 -0.33
N LEU A 283 9.67 23.51 0.02
CA LEU A 283 8.82 23.22 1.17
C LEU A 283 9.55 23.53 2.48
N LYS A 284 8.79 24.06 3.43
CA LYS A 284 9.29 24.35 4.78
C LYS A 284 8.90 23.22 5.72
N ILE A 285 9.88 22.69 6.42
CA ILE A 285 9.65 21.71 7.49
C ILE A 285 9.11 22.44 8.70
N VAL A 286 8.02 21.93 9.29
CA VAL A 286 7.39 22.47 10.50
C VAL A 286 7.63 21.49 11.63
N GLU A 287 8.45 21.88 12.58
CA GLU A 287 8.70 21.10 13.80
C GLU A 287 7.48 21.13 14.70
N VAL A 288 7.15 19.99 15.30
CA VAL A 288 6.08 19.85 16.29
C VAL A 288 6.70 19.83 17.68
N PRO A 289 6.29 20.73 18.60
CA PRO A 289 6.78 20.72 19.97
C PRO A 289 6.57 19.36 20.67
N ALA A 290 7.53 18.95 21.49
CA ALA A 290 7.53 17.63 22.12
C ALA A 290 6.29 17.38 22.99
N ASP A 291 5.79 18.41 23.67
CA ASP A 291 4.57 18.35 24.48
C ASP A 291 3.31 18.17 23.60
N GLU A 292 3.31 18.75 22.39
CA GLU A 292 2.22 18.54 21.43
C GLU A 292 2.27 17.14 20.80
N VAL A 293 3.46 16.62 20.51
CA VAL A 293 3.64 15.21 20.07
C VAL A 293 3.03 14.26 21.10
N GLU A 294 3.28 14.51 22.40
CA GLU A 294 2.72 13.65 23.45
C GLU A 294 1.20 13.81 23.58
N ARG A 295 0.67 15.04 23.43
CA ARG A 295 -0.78 15.28 23.37
C ARG A 295 -1.43 14.55 22.21
N ILE A 296 -0.85 14.61 21.01
CA ILE A 296 -1.33 13.90 19.83
C ILE A 296 -1.31 12.40 20.07
N ARG A 297 -0.23 11.86 20.65
CA ARG A 297 -0.12 10.42 20.98
C ARG A 297 -1.21 9.97 21.94
N ASN A 298 -1.44 10.71 23.02
CA ASN A 298 -2.45 10.37 23.99
C ASN A 298 -3.88 10.47 23.44
N THR A 299 -4.15 11.48 22.60
CA THR A 299 -5.43 11.60 21.88
C THR A 299 -5.63 10.46 20.89
N SER A 300 -4.57 10.02 20.22
CA SER A 300 -4.62 8.90 19.26
C SER A 300 -5.07 7.58 19.88
N LYS A 301 -4.78 7.34 21.16
CA LYS A 301 -5.25 6.15 21.90
C LYS A 301 -6.78 6.06 21.95
N GLU A 302 -7.49 7.19 21.92
CA GLU A 302 -8.95 7.20 21.82
C GLU A 302 -9.44 6.65 20.48
N VAL A 303 -8.70 6.91 19.38
CA VAL A 303 -9.01 6.34 18.07
C VAL A 303 -8.92 4.82 18.13
N TRP A 304 -7.82 4.30 18.72
CA TRP A 304 -7.60 2.86 18.83
C TRP A 304 -8.74 2.17 19.54
N THR A 305 -9.14 2.70 20.69
CA THR A 305 -10.20 2.13 21.55
C THR A 305 -11.57 2.22 20.87
N LYS A 306 -11.88 3.36 20.21
CA LYS A 306 -13.18 3.56 19.54
C LYS A 306 -13.39 2.61 18.35
N LEU A 307 -12.32 2.14 17.73
CA LEU A 307 -12.35 1.27 16.56
C LEU A 307 -12.20 -0.22 16.90
N ALA A 308 -11.72 -0.56 18.10
CA ALA A 308 -11.65 -1.93 18.59
C ALA A 308 -13.06 -2.58 18.62
N GLY A 309 -13.17 -3.79 18.10
CA GLY A 309 -14.44 -4.50 17.94
C GLY A 309 -15.32 -4.01 16.77
N LYS A 310 -14.92 -2.94 16.06
CA LYS A 310 -15.64 -2.39 14.90
C LYS A 310 -14.87 -2.52 13.60
N LEU A 311 -13.63 -2.05 13.59
CA LEU A 311 -12.75 -2.07 12.42
C LEU A 311 -11.78 -3.25 12.48
N TYR A 312 -11.25 -3.53 13.64
CA TYR A 312 -10.37 -4.66 13.95
C TYR A 312 -10.74 -5.26 15.30
N THR A 313 -10.30 -6.49 15.57
CA THR A 313 -10.61 -7.14 16.85
C THR A 313 -9.77 -6.54 17.98
N LYS A 314 -10.30 -6.63 19.22
CA LYS A 314 -9.59 -6.15 20.40
C LYS A 314 -8.29 -6.91 20.62
N GLU A 315 -8.28 -8.22 20.35
CA GLU A 315 -7.10 -9.09 20.50
C GLU A 315 -5.96 -8.64 19.60
N LEU A 316 -6.25 -8.22 18.36
CA LEU A 316 -5.23 -7.69 17.44
C LEU A 316 -4.69 -6.34 17.93
N LEU A 317 -5.55 -5.48 18.48
CA LEU A 317 -5.11 -4.22 19.08
C LEU A 317 -4.18 -4.48 20.27
N ASP A 318 -4.62 -5.31 21.21
CA ASP A 318 -3.84 -5.62 22.42
C ASP A 318 -2.48 -6.24 22.06
N GLU A 319 -2.45 -7.12 21.07
CA GLU A 319 -1.21 -7.71 20.58
C GLU A 319 -0.28 -6.71 19.88
N ALA A 320 -0.83 -5.81 19.08
CA ALA A 320 -0.04 -4.75 18.43
C ALA A 320 0.59 -3.82 19.49
N ILE A 321 -0.16 -3.40 20.49
CA ILE A 321 0.33 -2.60 21.61
C ILE A 321 1.43 -3.33 22.37
N ALA A 322 1.17 -4.56 22.80
CA ALA A 322 2.15 -5.38 23.55
C ALA A 322 3.44 -5.61 22.77
N THR A 323 3.32 -5.78 21.43
CA THR A 323 4.50 -5.96 20.56
C THR A 323 5.35 -4.69 20.51
N VAL A 324 4.73 -3.51 20.42
CA VAL A 324 5.45 -2.23 20.44
C VAL A 324 6.11 -1.99 21.80
N GLU A 325 5.39 -2.24 22.90
CA GLU A 325 5.92 -2.09 24.26
C GLU A 325 7.13 -3.00 24.50
N ALA A 326 7.04 -4.27 24.10
CA ALA A 326 8.15 -5.21 24.16
C ALA A 326 9.35 -4.72 23.35
N LYS A 327 9.12 -4.21 22.11
CA LYS A 327 10.18 -3.67 21.26
C LYS A 327 10.87 -2.44 21.83
N ARG A 328 10.14 -1.60 22.55
CA ARG A 328 10.68 -0.43 23.26
C ARG A 328 11.48 -0.82 24.50
N ALA A 329 11.12 -1.91 25.17
CA ALA A 329 11.85 -2.40 26.34
C ALA A 329 13.20 -3.06 26.00
N GLU A 330 13.45 -3.41 24.73
CA GLU A 330 14.74 -3.95 24.26
C GLU A 330 15.85 -2.89 24.17
N LYS A 331 15.52 -1.59 24.30
CA LYS A 331 16.46 -0.44 24.30
C LYS A 331 16.93 -0.11 25.69
#